data_a7596eee9839945e01176efa5209fb72
#
_entry.id   a7596eee9839945e01176efa5209fb72
#
_cell.length_a   1.000
_cell.length_b   1.000
_cell.length_c   1.000
_cell.angle_alpha   90.00
_cell.angle_beta   90.00
_cell.angle_gamma   90.00
#
_symmetry.space_group_name_H-M   'P 1'
#
loop_
_entity.id
_entity.type
_entity.pdbx_description
1 polymer ?
#
loop_
_entity_poly.entity_id
_entity_poly.type
_entity_poly.pdbx_seq_one_letter_code
_entity_poly.pdbx_strand_id
1 'polypeptide(L)'
;MPVYNLEFQIYINVPAKAAYDHLNDPHHFVGLQPLLTHVDTVKYGEQDGCKTVSYETVEAFRWQGIVLYRNRIRVQTVFTRPPEQFNTVVHSFPNITLHVEYTFTPKDNGVLIKETTQVHAYAWLAKFVTNEATRVQNILLANLKNRLET
;
A
#
# COMPACT_ATOMS: atom_id res chain seq x y z
N MET A 1 -18.95 -8.55 9.78
CA MET A 1 -17.65 -7.96 10.17
C MET A 1 -17.66 -6.47 9.84
N PRO A 2 -17.31 -5.61 10.80
CA PRO A 2 -17.35 -4.17 10.55
C PRO A 2 -16.33 -3.72 9.49
N VAL A 3 -16.68 -2.65 8.79
CA VAL A 3 -15.84 -2.04 7.75
C VAL A 3 -15.50 -0.61 8.17
N TYR A 4 -14.23 -0.25 8.09
CA TYR A 4 -13.75 1.08 8.43
C TYR A 4 -13.09 1.71 7.20
N ASN A 5 -13.33 3.00 6.98
CA ASN A 5 -12.79 3.70 5.82
C ASN A 5 -11.73 4.70 6.26
N LEU A 6 -10.60 4.69 5.54
CA LEU A 6 -9.50 5.62 5.76
C LEU A 6 -9.18 6.33 4.44
N GLU A 7 -8.79 7.60 4.52
CA GLU A 7 -8.37 8.38 3.36
C GLU A 7 -7.04 9.05 3.64
N PHE A 8 -6.17 9.08 2.64
CA PHE A 8 -4.88 9.73 2.68
C PHE A 8 -4.63 10.44 1.37
N GLN A 9 -3.88 11.53 1.38
CA GLN A 9 -3.43 12.16 0.14
C GLN A 9 -2.10 12.86 0.33
N ILE A 10 -1.36 12.98 -0.77
CA ILE A 10 -0.09 13.69 -0.79
C ILE A 10 0.14 14.27 -2.19
N TYR A 11 0.73 15.46 -2.25
CA TYR A 11 1.19 16.04 -3.49
C TYR A 11 2.69 15.80 -3.65
N ILE A 12 3.10 15.28 -4.81
CA ILE A 12 4.50 15.01 -5.12
C ILE A 12 4.85 15.73 -6.42
N ASN A 13 5.97 16.44 -6.43
CA ASN A 13 6.40 17.24 -7.57
C ASN A 13 7.16 16.40 -8.60
N VAL A 14 6.48 15.37 -9.12
CA VAL A 14 6.97 14.53 -10.24
C VAL A 14 5.78 14.21 -11.13
N PRO A 15 6.00 13.81 -12.41
CA PRO A 15 4.89 13.41 -13.28
C PRO A 15 4.09 12.24 -12.69
N ALA A 16 2.78 12.21 -12.94
CA ALA A 16 1.90 11.15 -12.45
C ALA A 16 2.41 9.76 -12.86
N LYS A 17 2.88 9.61 -14.10
CA LYS A 17 3.41 8.35 -14.61
C LYS A 17 4.63 7.88 -13.81
N ALA A 18 5.49 8.78 -13.40
CA ALA A 18 6.68 8.44 -12.61
C ALA A 18 6.30 7.85 -11.25
N ALA A 19 5.34 8.46 -10.57
CA ALA A 19 4.84 7.96 -9.28
C ALA A 19 4.11 6.62 -9.46
N TYR A 20 3.26 6.53 -10.48
CA TYR A 20 2.52 5.31 -10.78
C TYR A 20 3.46 4.14 -11.07
N ASP A 21 4.44 4.34 -11.96
CA ASP A 21 5.39 3.31 -12.35
C ASP A 21 6.27 2.88 -11.17
N HIS A 22 6.62 3.81 -10.29
CA HIS A 22 7.42 3.48 -9.10
C HIS A 22 6.66 2.51 -8.17
N LEU A 23 5.36 2.74 -7.97
CA LEU A 23 4.53 1.89 -7.12
C LEU A 23 4.06 0.60 -7.81
N ASN A 24 4.32 0.44 -9.11
CA ASN A 24 4.01 -0.81 -9.82
C ASN A 24 4.95 -1.95 -9.44
N ASP A 25 6.16 -1.65 -9.01
CA ASP A 25 7.14 -2.68 -8.63
C ASP A 25 7.01 -2.96 -7.12
N PRO A 26 6.58 -4.19 -6.75
CA PRO A 26 6.43 -4.52 -5.33
C PRO A 26 7.70 -4.35 -4.50
N HIS A 27 8.87 -4.52 -5.11
CA HIS A 27 10.15 -4.38 -4.41
C HIS A 27 10.42 -2.94 -3.97
N HIS A 28 9.81 -1.96 -4.64
CA HIS A 28 9.97 -0.55 -4.26
C HIS A 28 9.31 -0.21 -2.92
N PHE A 29 8.38 -1.03 -2.43
CA PHE A 29 7.76 -0.82 -1.12
C PHE A 29 8.72 -1.05 0.03
N VAL A 30 9.80 -1.83 -0.19
CA VAL A 30 10.85 -1.98 0.83
C VAL A 30 11.54 -0.62 1.00
N GLY A 31 11.58 -0.16 2.24
CA GLY A 31 12.10 1.18 2.56
C GLY A 31 11.06 2.29 2.51
N LEU A 32 9.89 2.05 1.87
CA LEU A 32 8.76 2.98 1.96
C LEU A 32 7.86 2.63 3.14
N GLN A 33 7.41 1.38 3.20
CA GLN A 33 6.54 0.89 4.27
C GLN A 33 7.42 0.42 5.43
N PRO A 34 7.28 1.03 6.62
CA PRO A 34 8.27 0.86 7.70
C PRO A 34 8.33 -0.54 8.31
N LEU A 35 7.25 -1.33 8.22
CA LEU A 35 7.22 -2.68 8.79
C LEU A 35 7.75 -3.72 7.80
N LEU A 36 7.80 -3.39 6.52
CA LEU A 36 8.11 -4.33 5.45
C LEU A 36 9.60 -4.67 5.44
N THR A 37 9.94 -5.96 5.57
CA THR A 37 11.33 -6.42 5.53
C THR A 37 11.74 -6.94 4.17
N HIS A 38 10.84 -7.66 3.49
CA HIS A 38 11.13 -8.13 2.13
C HIS A 38 9.84 -8.51 1.38
N VAL A 39 9.99 -8.65 0.07
CA VAL A 39 8.93 -9.06 -0.86
C VAL A 39 9.39 -10.35 -1.53
N ASP A 40 8.50 -11.35 -1.64
CA ASP A 40 8.80 -12.57 -2.36
C ASP A 40 7.59 -13.10 -3.14
N THR A 41 7.79 -14.16 -3.91
CA THR A 41 6.74 -14.86 -4.67
C THR A 41 5.97 -13.93 -5.61
N VAL A 42 6.69 -13.05 -6.31
CA VAL A 42 6.08 -12.09 -7.24
C VAL A 42 5.61 -12.81 -8.49
N LYS A 43 4.31 -12.65 -8.84
CA LYS A 43 3.71 -13.23 -10.03
C LYS A 43 2.92 -12.19 -10.78
N TYR A 44 3.11 -12.13 -12.09
CA TYR A 44 2.39 -11.21 -12.98
C TYR A 44 1.32 -11.98 -13.75
N GLY A 45 0.19 -11.34 -14.04
CA GLY A 45 -0.91 -11.95 -14.74
C GLY A 45 -1.88 -10.93 -15.31
N GLU A 46 -3.06 -11.41 -15.69
CA GLU A 46 -4.15 -10.57 -16.18
C GLU A 46 -5.47 -11.02 -15.55
N GLN A 47 -6.37 -10.06 -15.35
CA GLN A 47 -7.71 -10.29 -14.85
C GLN A 47 -8.64 -9.27 -15.50
N ASP A 48 -9.65 -9.75 -16.23
CA ASP A 48 -10.66 -8.90 -16.90
C ASP A 48 -10.03 -7.82 -17.79
N GLY A 49 -8.97 -8.17 -18.52
CA GLY A 49 -8.26 -7.26 -19.40
C GLY A 49 -7.26 -6.33 -18.72
N CYS A 50 -7.14 -6.39 -17.41
CA CYS A 50 -6.19 -5.58 -16.63
C CYS A 50 -4.98 -6.40 -16.23
N LYS A 51 -3.80 -5.78 -16.26
CA LYS A 51 -2.60 -6.42 -15.73
C LYS A 51 -2.69 -6.51 -14.21
N THR A 52 -2.14 -7.58 -13.66
CA THR A 52 -2.12 -7.82 -12.21
C THR A 52 -0.72 -8.18 -11.75
N VAL A 53 -0.45 -7.95 -10.47
CA VAL A 53 0.71 -8.48 -9.78
C VAL A 53 0.28 -9.01 -8.43
N SER A 54 0.70 -10.25 -8.11
CA SER A 54 0.48 -10.86 -6.79
C SER A 54 1.82 -11.11 -6.14
N TYR A 55 1.89 -10.92 -4.85
CA TYR A 55 3.14 -11.16 -4.12
C TYR A 55 2.85 -11.37 -2.65
N GLU A 56 3.87 -11.83 -1.94
CA GLU A 56 3.83 -11.92 -0.48
C GLU A 56 4.84 -10.95 0.09
N THR A 57 4.48 -10.36 1.25
CA THR A 57 5.39 -9.52 2.00
C THR A 57 5.55 -10.08 3.40
N VAL A 58 6.67 -9.76 4.03
CA VAL A 58 6.88 -10.08 5.43
C VAL A 58 7.05 -8.78 6.20
N GLU A 59 6.19 -8.58 7.19
CA GLU A 59 6.26 -7.42 8.08
C GLU A 59 6.81 -7.86 9.43
N ALA A 60 7.74 -7.08 9.96
CA ALA A 60 8.33 -7.30 11.27
C ALA A 60 7.71 -6.34 12.28
N PHE A 61 7.05 -6.89 13.30
CA PHE A 61 6.48 -6.09 14.40
C PHE A 61 7.50 -6.03 15.52
N ARG A 62 7.88 -4.80 15.91
CA ARG A 62 8.96 -4.54 16.86
C ARG A 62 8.43 -3.82 18.09
N TRP A 63 9.08 -4.10 19.22
CA TRP A 63 8.87 -3.37 20.46
C TRP A 63 10.24 -3.07 21.05
N GLN A 64 10.55 -1.79 21.30
CA GLN A 64 11.84 -1.33 21.79
C GLN A 64 13.03 -1.88 20.97
N GLY A 65 12.87 -1.92 19.63
CA GLY A 65 13.90 -2.38 18.71
C GLY A 65 14.00 -3.89 18.56
N ILE A 66 13.26 -4.67 19.35
CA ILE A 66 13.26 -6.13 19.29
C ILE A 66 12.11 -6.62 18.42
N VAL A 67 12.41 -7.52 17.48
CA VAL A 67 11.38 -8.15 16.65
C VAL A 67 10.59 -9.13 17.49
N LEU A 68 9.29 -8.84 17.73
CA LEU A 68 8.41 -9.71 18.49
C LEU A 68 7.87 -10.85 17.64
N TYR A 69 7.44 -10.54 16.41
CA TYR A 69 7.03 -11.56 15.45
C TYR A 69 7.08 -11.01 14.03
N ARG A 70 7.06 -11.93 13.06
CA ARG A 70 6.97 -11.62 11.63
C ARG A 70 5.65 -12.14 11.11
N ASN A 71 4.96 -11.32 10.31
CA ASN A 71 3.70 -11.67 9.70
C ASN A 71 3.85 -11.75 8.18
N ARG A 72 3.39 -12.85 7.60
CA ARG A 72 3.38 -13.02 6.13
C ARG A 72 2.04 -12.54 5.60
N ILE A 73 2.10 -11.64 4.62
CA ILE A 73 0.94 -10.94 4.10
C ILE A 73 0.85 -11.21 2.61
N ARG A 74 -0.35 -11.51 2.12
CA ARG A 74 -0.61 -11.71 0.69
C ARG A 74 -1.21 -10.45 0.10
N VAL A 75 -0.66 -10.03 -1.05
CA VAL A 75 -1.07 -8.80 -1.72
C VAL A 75 -1.37 -9.11 -3.19
N GLN A 76 -2.48 -8.57 -3.69
CA GLN A 76 -2.80 -8.60 -5.11
C GLN A 76 -3.16 -7.21 -5.58
N THR A 77 -2.50 -6.74 -6.64
CA THR A 77 -2.77 -5.45 -7.26
C THR A 77 -3.30 -5.64 -8.66
N VAL A 78 -4.35 -4.90 -8.99
CA VAL A 78 -4.94 -4.85 -10.34
C VAL A 78 -4.74 -3.43 -10.87
N PHE A 79 -4.07 -3.31 -12.01
CA PHE A 79 -3.82 -2.02 -12.66
C PHE A 79 -5.03 -1.65 -13.51
N THR A 80 -6.02 -1.03 -12.88
CA THR A 80 -7.34 -0.78 -13.46
C THR A 80 -7.33 0.29 -14.53
N ARG A 81 -6.58 1.38 -14.33
CA ARG A 81 -6.47 2.48 -15.29
C ARG A 81 -5.07 3.10 -15.26
N PRO A 82 -4.06 2.44 -15.89
CA PRO A 82 -2.73 3.04 -15.95
C PRO A 82 -2.71 4.32 -16.77
N PRO A 83 -2.02 5.38 -16.37
CA PRO A 83 -1.28 5.58 -15.12
C PRO A 83 -2.10 6.32 -14.05
N GLU A 84 -3.43 6.17 -14.03
CA GLU A 84 -4.33 6.97 -13.20
C GLU A 84 -4.78 6.26 -11.93
N GLN A 85 -4.91 4.93 -11.97
CA GLN A 85 -5.48 4.20 -10.85
C GLN A 85 -5.00 2.76 -10.80
N PHE A 86 -4.77 2.26 -9.58
CA PHE A 86 -4.70 0.82 -9.33
C PHE A 86 -5.37 0.48 -8.01
N ASN A 87 -5.82 -0.77 -7.90
CA ASN A 87 -6.47 -1.29 -6.71
C ASN A 87 -5.66 -2.44 -6.13
N THR A 88 -5.57 -2.49 -4.82
CA THR A 88 -4.80 -3.51 -4.11
C THR A 88 -5.66 -4.16 -3.03
N VAL A 89 -5.60 -5.49 -2.93
CA VAL A 89 -6.23 -6.23 -1.84
C VAL A 89 -5.13 -6.87 -1.01
N VAL A 90 -5.17 -6.64 0.29
CA VAL A 90 -4.19 -7.13 1.25
C VAL A 90 -4.88 -8.08 2.21
N HIS A 91 -4.35 -9.28 2.37
CA HIS A 91 -4.83 -10.26 3.34
C HIS A 91 -3.77 -10.51 4.40
N SER A 92 -4.14 -10.31 5.65
CA SER A 92 -3.26 -10.45 6.80
C SER A 92 -3.95 -11.25 7.91
N PHE A 93 -3.17 -11.96 8.70
CA PHE A 93 -3.67 -12.63 9.90
C PHE A 93 -3.91 -11.60 11.02
N PRO A 94 -4.95 -11.74 11.85
CA PRO A 94 -6.03 -12.73 11.80
C PRO A 94 -7.27 -12.20 11.06
N ASN A 95 -7.52 -12.72 9.86
CA ASN A 95 -8.71 -12.40 9.06
C ASN A 95 -8.90 -10.90 8.81
N ILE A 96 -7.79 -10.21 8.52
CA ILE A 96 -7.78 -8.79 8.15
C ILE A 96 -7.70 -8.69 6.63
N THR A 97 -8.61 -7.90 6.04
CA THR A 97 -8.56 -7.61 4.60
C THR A 97 -8.59 -6.10 4.42
N LEU A 98 -7.67 -5.59 3.62
CA LEU A 98 -7.65 -4.19 3.22
C LEU A 98 -7.95 -4.10 1.72
N HIS A 99 -8.92 -3.28 1.35
CA HIS A 99 -9.17 -2.91 -0.05
C HIS A 99 -8.67 -1.49 -0.24
N VAL A 100 -7.62 -1.35 -1.04
CA VAL A 100 -6.91 -0.08 -1.20
C VAL A 100 -7.05 0.39 -2.65
N GLU A 101 -7.43 1.64 -2.83
CA GLU A 101 -7.48 2.28 -4.14
C GLU A 101 -6.55 3.48 -4.14
N TYR A 102 -5.61 3.50 -5.10
CA TYR A 102 -4.73 4.63 -5.35
C TYR A 102 -5.17 5.34 -6.62
N THR A 103 -5.36 6.65 -6.55
CA THR A 103 -5.60 7.49 -7.72
C THR A 103 -4.49 8.53 -7.86
N PHE A 104 -4.10 8.79 -9.11
CA PHE A 104 -2.98 9.66 -9.46
C PHE A 104 -3.52 10.74 -10.39
N THR A 105 -3.73 11.94 -9.84
CA THR A 105 -4.29 13.06 -10.59
C THR A 105 -3.19 14.07 -10.90
N PRO A 106 -2.86 14.29 -12.19
CA PRO A 106 -1.91 15.34 -12.54
C PRO A 106 -2.43 16.70 -12.04
N LYS A 107 -1.55 17.48 -11.41
CA LYS A 107 -1.90 18.80 -10.90
C LYS A 107 -0.66 19.68 -10.98
N ASP A 108 -0.78 20.80 -11.67
CA ASP A 108 0.37 21.70 -11.94
C ASP A 108 1.51 20.91 -12.58
N ASN A 109 2.70 20.94 -12.01
CA ASN A 109 3.85 20.18 -12.53
C ASN A 109 4.07 18.86 -11.78
N GLY A 110 3.09 18.44 -11.00
CA GLY A 110 3.21 17.26 -10.15
C GLY A 110 1.99 16.37 -10.20
N VAL A 111 1.83 15.57 -9.17
CA VAL A 111 0.73 14.61 -9.05
C VAL A 111 0.14 14.67 -7.64
N LEU A 112 -1.19 14.68 -7.58
CA LEU A 112 -1.91 14.45 -6.33
C LEU A 112 -2.24 12.96 -6.23
N ILE A 113 -1.66 12.29 -5.25
CA ILE A 113 -1.94 10.88 -4.97
C ILE A 113 -2.97 10.82 -3.85
N LYS A 114 -4.08 10.15 -4.13
CA LYS A 114 -5.12 9.90 -3.14
C LYS A 114 -5.23 8.40 -2.91
N GLU A 115 -5.28 8.00 -1.65
CA GLU A 115 -5.45 6.62 -1.25
C GLU A 115 -6.70 6.49 -0.40
N THR A 116 -7.59 5.56 -0.78
CA THR A 116 -8.73 5.18 0.06
C THR A 116 -8.57 3.73 0.46
N THR A 117 -8.74 3.44 1.75
CA THR A 117 -8.58 2.09 2.29
C THR A 117 -9.82 1.69 3.04
N GLN A 118 -10.40 0.54 2.66
CA GLN A 118 -11.44 -0.12 3.45
C GLN A 118 -10.81 -1.22 4.29
N VAL A 119 -10.97 -1.14 5.60
CA VAL A 119 -10.43 -2.10 6.55
C VAL A 119 -11.55 -3.03 7.00
N HIS A 120 -11.38 -4.33 6.75
CA HIS A 120 -12.26 -5.39 7.25
C HIS A 120 -11.51 -6.12 8.35
N ALA A 121 -11.98 -6.01 9.60
CA ALA A 121 -11.31 -6.61 10.75
C ALA A 121 -12.34 -6.91 11.84
N TYR A 122 -12.01 -7.85 12.72
CA TYR A 122 -12.83 -8.08 13.91
C TYR A 122 -12.94 -6.80 14.74
N ALA A 123 -14.12 -6.55 15.32
CA ALA A 123 -14.38 -5.32 16.07
C ALA A 123 -13.36 -5.09 17.20
N TRP A 124 -12.96 -6.16 17.90
CA TRP A 124 -11.99 -6.06 19.00
C TRP A 124 -10.58 -5.70 18.54
N LEU A 125 -10.28 -5.90 17.23
CA LEU A 125 -8.96 -5.63 16.65
C LEU A 125 -8.95 -4.34 15.84
N ALA A 126 -10.11 -3.81 15.48
CA ALA A 126 -10.26 -2.74 14.50
C ALA A 126 -9.49 -1.47 14.86
N LYS A 127 -9.54 -1.06 16.13
CA LYS A 127 -8.84 0.15 16.57
C LYS A 127 -7.33 0.03 16.37
N PHE A 128 -6.77 -1.12 16.73
CA PHE A 128 -5.35 -1.37 16.52
C PHE A 128 -4.99 -1.35 15.04
N VAL A 129 -5.78 -2.05 14.20
CA VAL A 129 -5.52 -2.14 12.76
C VAL A 129 -5.62 -0.77 12.09
N THR A 130 -6.67 0.01 12.39
CA THR A 130 -6.84 1.33 11.79
C THR A 130 -5.75 2.30 12.23
N ASN A 131 -5.33 2.25 13.50
CA ASN A 131 -4.24 3.11 13.98
C ASN A 131 -2.91 2.74 13.31
N GLU A 132 -2.60 1.44 13.18
CA GLU A 132 -1.38 1.00 12.51
C GLU A 132 -1.41 1.33 11.02
N ALA A 133 -2.53 1.10 10.34
CA ALA A 133 -2.66 1.43 8.94
C ALA A 133 -2.45 2.94 8.71
N THR A 134 -3.04 3.77 9.56
CA THR A 134 -2.88 5.23 9.47
C THR A 134 -1.42 5.63 9.65
N ARG A 135 -0.76 5.10 10.66
CA ARG A 135 0.65 5.41 10.94
C ARG A 135 1.54 4.98 9.77
N VAL A 136 1.35 3.74 9.32
CA VAL A 136 2.17 3.15 8.25
C VAL A 136 1.97 3.88 6.93
N GLN A 137 0.73 4.19 6.56
CA GLN A 137 0.44 4.86 5.30
C GLN A 137 0.97 6.30 5.27
N ASN A 138 0.85 7.03 6.37
CA ASN A 138 1.43 8.37 6.46
C ASN A 138 2.95 8.33 6.27
N ILE A 139 3.63 7.37 6.87
CA ILE A 139 5.08 7.20 6.71
C ILE A 139 5.43 6.79 5.28
N LEU A 140 4.66 5.86 4.70
CA LEU A 140 4.87 5.40 3.32
C LEU A 140 4.79 6.55 2.34
N LEU A 141 3.75 7.37 2.43
CA LEU A 141 3.56 8.50 1.52
C LEU A 141 4.64 9.57 1.70
N ALA A 142 5.04 9.85 2.93
CA ALA A 142 6.13 10.79 3.19
C ALA A 142 7.46 10.27 2.63
N ASN A 143 7.74 8.97 2.79
CA ASN A 143 8.93 8.35 2.24
C ASN A 143 8.90 8.35 0.70
N LEU A 144 7.74 8.10 0.11
CA LEU A 144 7.58 8.15 -1.34
C LEU A 144 7.88 9.54 -1.89
N LYS A 145 7.33 10.57 -1.26
CA LYS A 145 7.59 11.96 -1.63
C LYS A 145 9.09 12.27 -1.57
N ASN A 146 9.73 11.92 -0.47
CA ASN A 146 11.17 12.11 -0.31
C ASN A 146 11.97 11.40 -1.40
N ARG A 147 11.64 10.13 -1.68
CA ARG A 147 12.36 9.33 -2.66
C ARG A 147 12.22 9.88 -4.07
N LEU A 148 11.03 10.32 -4.45
CA LEU A 148 10.74 10.77 -5.81
C LEU A 148 11.19 12.20 -6.07
N GLU A 149 11.24 13.06 -5.06
CA GLU A 149 11.61 14.47 -5.20
C GLU A 149 13.12 14.74 -5.05
N THR A 150 13.91 13.74 -4.74
CA THR A 150 15.37 13.90 -4.59
C THR A 150 16.14 13.51 -5.85
#